data_729faf270f512ef9abcd215e04b661ad
#
_entry.id   729faf270f512ef9abcd215e04b661ad
#
_cell.length_a   1.000
_cell.length_b   1.000
_cell.length_c   1.000
_cell.angle_alpha   90.00
_cell.angle_beta   90.00
_cell.angle_gamma   90.00
#
_symmetry.space_group_name_H-M   'P 1'
#
loop_
_entity.id
_entity.type
_entity.pdbx_description
1 polymer ?
#
loop_
_entity_poly.entity_id
_entity_poly.type
_entity_poly.pdbx_seq_one_letter_code
_entity_poly.pdbx_strand_id
1 'polypeptide(L)'
;GSEMCIRDSRPIMRSRDATASWFGGLAAWKEKDYKLAADYFGRLARLKDNDPWLIAAGAYWGYRASIKLKRPDEATSNLRIATRYPRTFYGILARYMLTDKVEYDWRLKSHFNKLEDRSYRQEILSSPLLRRAVLLLAAGQNDLAESDLRRNYDKLNIRQKELLLYLAHQYSLANLSYVTAERLKNHDKGREYDAFLYPSPD
;
A
#
# COMPACT_ATOMS: atom_id res chain seq x y z
N GLY A 1 -38.35 3.58 -9.22
CA GLY A 1 -37.27 3.65 -8.20
C GLY A 1 -35.87 3.79 -8.78
N SER A 2 -35.61 3.33 -10.01
CA SER A 2 -34.28 3.35 -10.64
C SER A 2 -33.90 4.73 -11.20
N GLU A 3 -34.84 5.49 -11.69
CA GLU A 3 -34.55 6.83 -12.24
C GLU A 3 -34.10 7.86 -11.19
N MET A 4 -34.51 7.68 -9.95
CA MET A 4 -34.14 8.58 -8.84
C MET A 4 -32.65 8.42 -8.47
N CYS A 5 -32.11 7.20 -8.48
CA CYS A 5 -30.70 6.97 -8.18
C CYS A 5 -29.73 7.55 -9.24
N ILE A 6 -30.13 7.51 -10.53
CA ILE A 6 -29.30 8.08 -11.62
C ILE A 6 -29.33 9.61 -11.59
N ARG A 7 -30.47 10.19 -11.26
CA ARG A 7 -30.64 11.64 -11.21
C ARG A 7 -29.85 12.27 -10.06
N ASP A 8 -29.76 11.59 -8.93
CA ASP A 8 -29.02 12.06 -7.76
C ASP A 8 -27.52 11.82 -7.87
N SER A 9 -27.07 10.91 -8.73
CA SER A 9 -25.63 10.65 -8.94
C SER A 9 -24.93 11.68 -9.85
N ARG A 10 -25.66 12.45 -10.64
CA ARG A 10 -25.08 13.48 -11.53
C ARG A 10 -24.33 14.60 -10.81
N PRO A 11 -24.75 15.11 -9.64
CA PRO A 11 -23.98 16.08 -8.86
C PRO A 11 -22.65 15.50 -8.36
N ILE A 12 -22.64 14.21 -8.02
CA ILE A 12 -21.46 13.45 -7.55
C ILE A 12 -20.39 13.37 -8.65
N MET A 13 -20.79 13.32 -9.93
CA MET A 13 -19.85 13.34 -11.07
C MET A 13 -18.95 14.59 -11.12
N ARG A 14 -19.37 15.70 -10.56
CA ARG A 14 -18.57 16.93 -10.50
C ARG A 14 -17.66 16.98 -9.29
N SER A 15 -17.88 16.12 -8.31
CA SER A 15 -17.04 16.01 -7.13
C SER A 15 -15.67 15.43 -7.48
N ARG A 16 -14.61 16.00 -6.92
CA ARG A 16 -13.26 15.40 -6.93
C ARG A 16 -13.07 14.40 -5.79
N ASP A 17 -14.11 14.09 -5.06
CA ASP A 17 -14.09 13.15 -3.96
C ASP A 17 -13.96 11.70 -4.50
N ALA A 18 -12.95 11.01 -4.05
CA ALA A 18 -12.67 9.62 -4.41
C ALA A 18 -13.80 8.69 -3.96
N THR A 19 -14.32 8.90 -2.76
CA THR A 19 -15.40 8.12 -2.17
C THR A 19 -16.70 8.28 -2.98
N ALA A 20 -17.03 9.51 -3.35
CA ALA A 20 -18.19 9.79 -4.18
C ALA A 20 -18.06 9.16 -5.58
N SER A 21 -16.86 9.22 -6.18
CA SER A 21 -16.60 8.57 -7.46
C SER A 21 -16.70 7.04 -7.37
N TRP A 22 -16.24 6.45 -6.27
CA TRP A 22 -16.35 5.00 -6.02
C TRP A 22 -17.81 4.55 -5.95
N PHE A 23 -18.60 5.15 -5.06
CA PHE A 23 -20.02 4.77 -4.90
C PHE A 23 -20.87 5.11 -6.11
N GLY A 24 -20.59 6.24 -6.79
CA GLY A 24 -21.26 6.60 -8.05
C GLY A 24 -20.98 5.57 -9.15
N GLY A 25 -19.75 5.08 -9.25
CA GLY A 25 -19.37 4.02 -10.19
C GLY A 25 -20.07 2.70 -9.89
N LEU A 26 -20.15 2.30 -8.62
CA LEU A 26 -20.86 1.07 -8.22
C LEU A 26 -22.37 1.17 -8.46
N ALA A 27 -22.99 2.32 -8.18
CA ALA A 27 -24.40 2.55 -8.46
C ALA A 27 -24.69 2.44 -9.97
N ALA A 28 -23.92 3.15 -10.80
CA ALA A 28 -24.05 3.08 -12.25
C ALA A 28 -23.82 1.65 -12.79
N TRP A 29 -22.86 0.91 -12.23
CA TRP A 29 -22.62 -0.49 -12.57
C TRP A 29 -23.84 -1.37 -12.27
N LYS A 30 -24.45 -1.20 -11.09
CA LYS A 30 -25.65 -1.94 -10.68
C LYS A 30 -26.82 -1.68 -11.63
N GLU A 31 -27.01 -0.43 -12.06
CA GLU A 31 -28.03 -0.02 -13.04
C GLU A 31 -27.65 -0.41 -14.50
N LYS A 32 -26.53 -1.08 -14.70
CA LYS A 32 -26.00 -1.47 -16.03
C LYS A 32 -25.66 -0.28 -16.95
N ASP A 33 -25.59 0.94 -16.41
CA ASP A 33 -25.04 2.09 -17.14
C ASP A 33 -23.50 2.02 -17.11
N TYR A 34 -22.97 1.14 -17.97
CA TYR A 34 -21.53 0.91 -18.03
C TYR A 34 -20.74 2.12 -18.53
N LYS A 35 -21.37 3.01 -19.30
CA LYS A 35 -20.73 4.25 -19.73
C LYS A 35 -20.50 5.18 -18.55
N LEU A 36 -21.54 5.43 -17.78
CA LEU A 36 -21.47 6.25 -16.57
C LEU A 36 -20.52 5.61 -15.53
N ALA A 37 -20.57 4.27 -15.37
CA ALA A 37 -19.65 3.54 -14.51
C ALA A 37 -18.20 3.73 -14.95
N ALA A 38 -17.88 3.61 -16.25
CA ALA A 38 -16.55 3.85 -16.79
C ALA A 38 -16.05 5.28 -16.52
N ASP A 39 -16.92 6.27 -16.63
CA ASP A 39 -16.58 7.67 -16.35
C ASP A 39 -16.22 7.89 -14.87
N TYR A 40 -17.00 7.33 -13.94
CA TYR A 40 -16.72 7.40 -12.50
C TYR A 40 -15.41 6.68 -12.15
N PHE A 41 -15.29 5.44 -12.56
CA PHE A 41 -14.12 4.62 -12.26
C PHE A 41 -12.85 5.16 -12.93
N GLY A 42 -12.95 5.64 -14.17
CA GLY A 42 -11.86 6.28 -14.88
C GLY A 42 -11.39 7.58 -14.22
N ARG A 43 -12.31 8.35 -13.63
CA ARG A 43 -11.96 9.51 -12.81
C ARG A 43 -11.20 9.10 -11.57
N LEU A 44 -11.72 8.11 -10.81
CA LEU A 44 -11.10 7.58 -9.61
C LEU A 44 -9.68 7.07 -9.89
N ALA A 45 -9.49 6.34 -10.98
CA ALA A 45 -8.19 5.80 -11.39
C ALA A 45 -7.12 6.87 -11.72
N ARG A 46 -7.55 8.11 -12.01
CA ARG A 46 -6.66 9.23 -12.38
C ARG A 46 -6.47 10.27 -11.29
N LEU A 47 -7.09 10.09 -10.13
CA LEU A 47 -6.86 10.98 -8.99
C LEU A 47 -5.40 10.88 -8.54
N LYS A 48 -4.74 12.04 -8.46
CA LYS A 48 -3.40 12.13 -7.89
C LYS A 48 -3.49 12.23 -6.37
N ASP A 49 -2.47 11.71 -5.70
CA ASP A 49 -2.32 11.81 -4.23
C ASP A 49 -3.49 11.24 -3.42
N ASN A 50 -4.07 10.14 -3.91
CA ASN A 50 -5.16 9.45 -3.24
C ASN A 50 -4.72 8.05 -2.77
N ASP A 51 -5.59 7.40 -2.00
CA ASP A 51 -5.39 6.04 -1.51
C ASP A 51 -5.11 5.06 -2.67
N PRO A 52 -3.95 4.39 -2.68
CA PRO A 52 -3.59 3.39 -3.68
C PRO A 52 -4.64 2.29 -3.88
N TRP A 53 -5.35 1.92 -2.81
CA TRP A 53 -6.41 0.92 -2.86
C TRP A 53 -7.59 1.39 -3.69
N LEU A 54 -8.03 2.63 -3.50
CA LEU A 54 -9.13 3.22 -4.26
C LEU A 54 -8.75 3.46 -5.72
N ILE A 55 -7.52 3.91 -5.98
CA ILE A 55 -7.04 4.11 -7.36
C ILE A 55 -7.01 2.77 -8.12
N ALA A 56 -6.45 1.72 -7.50
CA ALA A 56 -6.40 0.39 -8.09
C ALA A 56 -7.81 -0.20 -8.30
N ALA A 57 -8.71 0.02 -7.34
CA ALA A 57 -10.11 -0.37 -7.45
C ALA A 57 -10.80 0.33 -8.64
N GLY A 58 -10.67 1.65 -8.72
CA GLY A 58 -11.22 2.43 -9.83
C GLY A 58 -10.69 1.96 -11.20
N ALA A 59 -9.39 1.73 -11.29
CA ALA A 59 -8.77 1.23 -12.52
C ALA A 59 -9.29 -0.17 -12.90
N TYR A 60 -9.38 -1.09 -11.97
CA TYR A 60 -9.88 -2.43 -12.23
C TYR A 60 -11.36 -2.44 -12.64
N TRP A 61 -12.20 -1.69 -11.95
CA TRP A 61 -13.61 -1.59 -12.30
C TRP A 61 -13.85 -0.80 -13.59
N GLY A 62 -12.99 0.18 -13.89
CA GLY A 62 -12.93 0.85 -15.19
C GLY A 62 -12.61 -0.14 -16.33
N TYR A 63 -11.64 -1.07 -16.11
CA TYR A 63 -11.40 -2.20 -17.00
C TYR A 63 -12.68 -3.00 -17.26
N ARG A 64 -13.37 -3.43 -16.18
CA ARG A 64 -14.59 -4.24 -16.32
C ARG A 64 -15.69 -3.50 -17.10
N ALA A 65 -15.85 -2.20 -16.87
CA ALA A 65 -16.81 -1.36 -17.58
C ALA A 65 -16.44 -1.24 -19.07
N SER A 66 -15.15 -1.04 -19.39
CA SER A 66 -14.65 -0.96 -20.76
C SER A 66 -14.86 -2.26 -21.52
N ILE A 67 -14.73 -3.42 -20.87
CA ILE A 67 -15.06 -4.73 -21.49
C ILE A 67 -16.56 -4.80 -21.86
N LYS A 68 -17.45 -4.35 -20.94
CA LYS A 68 -18.90 -4.32 -21.24
C LYS A 68 -19.25 -3.39 -22.39
N LEU A 69 -18.47 -2.32 -22.56
CA LEU A 69 -18.60 -1.36 -23.66
C LEU A 69 -17.90 -1.77 -24.96
N LYS A 70 -17.24 -2.96 -24.98
CA LYS A 70 -16.44 -3.46 -26.11
C LYS A 70 -15.29 -2.50 -26.52
N ARG A 71 -14.60 -1.92 -25.52
CA ARG A 71 -13.48 -0.98 -25.68
C ARG A 71 -12.17 -1.61 -25.17
N PRO A 72 -11.52 -2.50 -25.96
CA PRO A 72 -10.37 -3.29 -25.49
C PRO A 72 -9.16 -2.43 -25.13
N ASP A 73 -8.90 -1.34 -25.84
CA ASP A 73 -7.76 -0.46 -25.57
C ASP A 73 -7.90 0.27 -24.24
N GLU A 74 -9.10 0.79 -23.95
CA GLU A 74 -9.39 1.39 -22.65
C GLU A 74 -9.30 0.36 -21.52
N ALA A 75 -9.78 -0.87 -21.76
CA ALA A 75 -9.71 -1.95 -20.81
C ALA A 75 -8.25 -2.28 -20.46
N THR A 76 -7.40 -2.46 -21.45
CA THR A 76 -5.98 -2.75 -21.26
C THR A 76 -5.27 -1.58 -20.55
N SER A 77 -5.57 -0.34 -20.92
CA SER A 77 -5.03 0.84 -20.27
C SER A 77 -5.39 0.89 -18.78
N ASN A 78 -6.63 0.60 -18.45
CA ASN A 78 -7.11 0.58 -17.07
C ASN A 78 -6.44 -0.54 -16.24
N LEU A 79 -6.26 -1.75 -16.80
CA LEU A 79 -5.50 -2.81 -16.14
C LEU A 79 -4.05 -2.37 -15.86
N ARG A 80 -3.38 -1.74 -16.81
CA ARG A 80 -2.01 -1.22 -16.62
C ARG A 80 -1.93 -0.18 -15.50
N ILE A 81 -2.96 0.63 -15.31
CA ILE A 81 -3.02 1.56 -14.17
C ILE A 81 -3.09 0.77 -12.86
N ALA A 82 -3.99 -0.21 -12.76
CA ALA A 82 -4.13 -1.02 -11.55
C ALA A 82 -2.83 -1.75 -11.17
N THR A 83 -2.07 -2.29 -12.15
CA THR A 83 -0.79 -2.99 -11.89
C THR A 83 0.30 -2.13 -11.29
N ARG A 84 0.18 -0.80 -11.33
CA ARG A 84 1.12 0.12 -10.65
C ARG A 84 1.01 0.04 -9.13
N TYR A 85 -0.05 -0.60 -8.63
CA TYR A 85 -0.33 -0.77 -7.20
C TYR A 85 -0.28 -2.25 -6.81
N PRO A 86 0.88 -2.92 -6.92
CA PRO A 86 1.00 -4.39 -6.88
C PRO A 86 0.65 -5.00 -5.52
N ARG A 87 0.51 -4.19 -4.49
CA ARG A 87 0.20 -4.64 -3.13
C ARG A 87 -1.25 -4.37 -2.71
N THR A 88 -2.10 -4.01 -3.67
CA THR A 88 -3.54 -3.90 -3.48
C THR A 88 -4.23 -5.12 -4.09
N PHE A 89 -5.39 -5.50 -3.57
CA PHE A 89 -6.18 -6.60 -4.12
C PHE A 89 -6.39 -6.47 -5.65
N TYR A 90 -6.85 -5.30 -6.08
CA TYR A 90 -7.12 -5.06 -7.49
C TYR A 90 -5.85 -4.94 -8.35
N GLY A 91 -4.75 -4.50 -7.76
CA GLY A 91 -3.46 -4.48 -8.44
C GLY A 91 -2.90 -5.88 -8.69
N ILE A 92 -3.03 -6.77 -7.70
CA ILE A 92 -2.70 -8.20 -7.82
C ILE A 92 -3.54 -8.85 -8.91
N LEU A 93 -4.86 -8.65 -8.84
CA LEU A 93 -5.80 -9.22 -9.78
C LEU A 93 -5.54 -8.74 -11.23
N ALA A 94 -5.26 -7.44 -11.40
CA ALA A 94 -4.91 -6.87 -12.69
C ALA A 94 -3.60 -7.43 -13.26
N ARG A 95 -2.60 -7.63 -12.40
CA ARG A 95 -1.34 -8.26 -12.81
C ARG A 95 -1.57 -9.68 -13.27
N TYR A 96 -2.30 -10.48 -12.51
CA TYR A 96 -2.66 -11.84 -12.90
C TYR A 96 -3.35 -11.88 -14.26
N MET A 97 -4.30 -10.97 -14.51
CA MET A 97 -5.03 -10.90 -15.78
C MET A 97 -4.16 -10.49 -16.98
N LEU A 98 -3.07 -9.75 -16.77
CA LEU A 98 -2.17 -9.33 -17.84
C LEU A 98 -1.05 -10.32 -18.12
N THR A 99 -0.56 -11.02 -17.08
CA THR A 99 0.68 -11.81 -17.18
C THR A 99 0.50 -13.28 -16.84
N ASP A 100 -0.70 -13.67 -16.36
CA ASP A 100 -1.01 -15.01 -15.82
C ASP A 100 -0.09 -15.47 -14.70
N LYS A 101 0.66 -14.51 -14.10
CA LYS A 101 1.58 -14.75 -12.99
C LYS A 101 1.54 -13.58 -12.03
N VAL A 102 1.70 -13.89 -10.75
CA VAL A 102 1.93 -12.90 -9.71
C VAL A 102 3.26 -13.25 -9.05
N GLU A 103 4.31 -12.53 -9.43
CA GLU A 103 5.62 -12.67 -8.80
C GLU A 103 5.83 -11.49 -7.85
N TYR A 104 6.20 -11.80 -6.61
CA TYR A 104 6.67 -10.83 -5.63
C TYR A 104 8.17 -10.96 -5.47
N ASP A 105 8.86 -9.84 -5.46
CA ASP A 105 10.27 -9.81 -5.07
C ASP A 105 10.38 -9.76 -3.55
N TRP A 106 10.57 -10.93 -2.95
CA TRP A 106 10.77 -11.09 -1.52
C TRP A 106 12.23 -10.88 -1.07
N ARG A 107 13.13 -10.47 -1.97
CA ARG A 107 14.55 -10.33 -1.68
C ARG A 107 14.80 -9.14 -0.75
N LEU A 108 14.82 -9.42 0.54
CA LEU A 108 15.20 -8.48 1.60
C LEU A 108 16.72 -8.32 1.73
N LYS A 109 17.49 -9.30 1.21
CA LYS A 109 18.94 -9.44 1.49
C LYS A 109 19.79 -8.25 1.08
N SER A 110 19.46 -7.56 -0.02
CA SER A 110 20.27 -6.42 -0.48
C SER A 110 20.20 -5.20 0.43
N HIS A 111 19.11 -5.05 1.17
CA HIS A 111 18.91 -3.92 2.08
C HIS A 111 19.62 -4.15 3.42
N PHE A 112 19.59 -5.39 3.93
CA PHE A 112 20.20 -5.74 5.20
C PHE A 112 21.73 -5.84 5.15
N ASN A 113 22.33 -6.21 4.03
CA ASN A 113 23.80 -6.24 3.89
C ASN A 113 24.46 -4.87 4.13
N LYS A 114 23.73 -3.78 3.96
CA LYS A 114 24.18 -2.43 4.30
C LYS A 114 24.10 -2.14 5.80
N LEU A 115 23.30 -2.90 6.55
CA LEU A 115 23.03 -2.68 7.98
C LEU A 115 24.01 -3.41 8.90
N GLU A 116 24.80 -4.34 8.38
CA GLU A 116 25.88 -5.03 9.14
C GLU A 116 27.13 -4.18 9.36
N ASP A 117 27.16 -2.97 8.82
CA ASP A 117 28.28 -2.06 8.94
C ASP A 117 28.46 -1.56 10.40
N ARG A 118 29.73 -1.37 10.82
CA ARG A 118 30.11 -0.85 12.15
C ARG A 118 29.37 0.44 12.55
N SER A 119 28.95 1.24 11.56
CA SER A 119 28.21 2.47 11.80
C SER A 119 26.87 2.25 12.50
N TYR A 120 26.21 1.12 12.26
CA TYR A 120 24.93 0.80 12.89
C TYR A 120 25.05 0.38 14.35
N ARG A 121 26.16 -0.30 14.71
CA ARG A 121 26.46 -0.58 16.13
C ARG A 121 26.62 0.73 16.91
N GLN A 122 27.30 1.70 16.34
CA GLN A 122 27.49 3.00 16.98
C GLN A 122 26.15 3.73 17.12
N GLU A 123 25.29 3.66 16.13
CA GLU A 123 23.96 4.27 16.18
C GLU A 123 23.08 3.64 17.28
N ILE A 124 23.08 2.31 17.43
CA ILE A 124 22.39 1.60 18.52
C ILE A 124 22.97 2.05 19.86
N LEU A 125 24.29 2.08 19.99
CA LEU A 125 24.97 2.45 21.23
C LEU A 125 24.76 3.94 21.61
N SER A 126 24.60 4.81 20.65
CA SER A 126 24.36 6.24 20.86
C SER A 126 22.90 6.54 21.32
N SER A 127 21.96 5.66 21.00
CA SER A 127 20.55 5.84 21.34
C SER A 127 20.16 5.04 22.59
N PRO A 128 19.86 5.69 23.72
CA PRO A 128 19.40 4.99 24.92
C PRO A 128 18.16 4.13 24.68
N LEU A 129 17.27 4.57 23.80
CA LEU A 129 16.05 3.85 23.42
C LEU A 129 16.37 2.55 22.68
N LEU A 130 17.25 2.62 21.67
CA LEU A 130 17.63 1.43 20.88
C LEU A 130 18.45 0.44 21.73
N ARG A 131 19.36 0.94 22.61
CA ARG A 131 20.08 0.06 23.55
C ARG A 131 19.13 -0.70 24.46
N ARG A 132 18.16 0.00 25.05
CA ARG A 132 17.16 -0.62 25.91
C ARG A 132 16.32 -1.65 25.13
N ALA A 133 15.89 -1.30 23.92
CA ALA A 133 15.15 -2.23 23.08
C ALA A 133 15.93 -3.50 22.77
N VAL A 134 17.21 -3.39 22.38
CA VAL A 134 18.09 -4.54 22.12
C VAL A 134 18.24 -5.43 23.37
N LEU A 135 18.40 -4.83 24.54
CA LEU A 135 18.49 -5.59 25.80
C LEU A 135 17.19 -6.30 26.15
N LEU A 136 16.04 -5.66 25.95
CA LEU A 136 14.73 -6.29 26.14
C LEU A 136 14.51 -7.45 25.17
N LEU A 137 14.86 -7.27 23.90
CA LEU A 137 14.77 -8.31 22.87
C LEU A 137 15.71 -9.50 23.19
N ALA A 138 16.93 -9.21 23.59
CA ALA A 138 17.89 -10.26 24.00
C ALA A 138 17.43 -11.03 25.26
N ALA A 139 16.64 -10.39 26.13
CA ALA A 139 16.02 -11.03 27.29
C ALA A 139 14.67 -11.72 26.97
N GLY A 140 14.25 -11.79 25.69
CA GLY A 140 12.98 -12.38 25.29
C GLY A 140 11.74 -11.54 25.65
N GLN A 141 11.91 -10.27 26.05
CA GLN A 141 10.83 -9.36 26.43
C GLN A 141 10.30 -8.59 25.20
N ASN A 142 9.85 -9.34 24.19
CA ASN A 142 9.46 -8.81 22.88
C ASN A 142 8.33 -7.79 22.98
N ASP A 143 7.29 -8.05 23.76
CA ASP A 143 6.12 -7.14 23.90
C ASP A 143 6.51 -5.81 24.54
N LEU A 144 7.40 -5.87 25.54
CA LEU A 144 7.90 -4.65 26.17
C LEU A 144 8.78 -3.83 25.24
N ALA A 145 9.65 -4.50 24.50
CA ALA A 145 10.49 -3.84 23.49
C ALA A 145 9.64 -3.18 22.41
N GLU A 146 8.67 -3.91 21.84
CA GLU A 146 7.77 -3.38 20.82
C GLU A 146 6.96 -2.19 21.32
N SER A 147 6.36 -2.31 22.50
CA SER A 147 5.58 -1.24 23.11
C SER A 147 6.41 0.02 23.35
N ASP A 148 7.64 -0.11 23.83
CA ASP A 148 8.55 1.00 24.09
C ASP A 148 8.99 1.68 22.79
N LEU A 149 9.36 0.91 21.79
CA LEU A 149 9.75 1.40 20.47
C LEU A 149 8.61 2.12 19.76
N ARG A 150 7.39 1.58 19.81
CA ARG A 150 6.21 2.21 19.19
C ARG A 150 5.86 3.55 19.83
N ARG A 151 5.90 3.64 21.16
CA ARG A 151 5.63 4.89 21.91
C ARG A 151 6.66 5.99 21.62
N ASN A 152 7.89 5.61 21.36
CA ASN A 152 8.99 6.56 21.17
C ASN A 152 9.45 6.68 19.70
N TYR A 153 8.70 6.13 18.75
CA TYR A 153 9.05 6.11 17.33
C TYR A 153 9.41 7.49 16.77
N ASP A 154 8.65 8.53 17.16
CA ASP A 154 8.83 9.88 16.63
C ASP A 154 10.10 10.58 17.16
N LYS A 155 10.71 10.05 18.25
CA LYS A 155 11.98 10.52 18.78
C LYS A 155 13.20 9.99 18.01
N LEU A 156 12.99 8.99 17.15
CA LEU A 156 14.04 8.38 16.34
C LEU A 156 14.28 9.18 15.07
N ASN A 157 15.56 9.35 14.71
CA ASN A 157 15.93 9.85 13.38
C ASN A 157 15.71 8.78 12.30
N ILE A 158 15.88 9.13 11.02
CA ILE A 158 15.60 8.23 9.90
C ILE A 158 16.46 6.95 9.94
N ARG A 159 17.76 7.07 10.26
CA ARG A 159 18.67 5.91 10.39
C ARG A 159 18.27 4.99 11.53
N GLN A 160 17.84 5.55 12.65
CA GLN A 160 17.36 4.79 13.80
C GLN A 160 16.04 4.06 13.49
N LYS A 161 15.18 4.66 12.66
CA LYS A 161 13.95 4.02 12.17
C LYS A 161 14.25 2.85 11.22
N GLU A 162 15.26 2.98 10.37
CA GLU A 162 15.73 1.86 9.52
C GLU A 162 16.32 0.73 10.37
N LEU A 163 17.11 1.07 11.40
CA LEU A 163 17.60 0.08 12.36
C LEU A 163 16.46 -0.62 13.13
N LEU A 164 15.44 0.14 13.49
CA LEU A 164 14.25 -0.43 14.11
C LEU A 164 13.58 -1.46 13.22
N LEU A 165 13.50 -1.19 11.91
CA LEU A 165 12.97 -2.13 10.94
C LEU A 165 13.80 -3.41 10.86
N TYR A 166 15.14 -3.28 10.87
CA TYR A 166 16.05 -4.42 10.92
C TYR A 166 15.85 -5.26 12.19
N LEU A 167 15.79 -4.62 13.36
CA LEU A 167 15.55 -5.32 14.62
C LEU A 167 14.19 -6.03 14.62
N ALA A 168 13.15 -5.37 14.11
CA ALA A 168 11.82 -5.95 14.00
C ALA A 168 11.81 -7.23 13.14
N HIS A 169 12.58 -7.24 12.05
CA HIS A 169 12.74 -8.42 11.22
C HIS A 169 13.54 -9.51 11.92
N GLN A 170 14.70 -9.17 12.49
CA GLN A 170 15.57 -10.12 13.20
C GLN A 170 14.86 -10.87 14.34
N TYR A 171 13.98 -10.19 15.04
CA TYR A 171 13.23 -10.75 16.18
C TYR A 171 11.79 -11.14 15.84
N SER A 172 11.45 -11.24 14.54
CA SER A 172 10.12 -11.64 14.04
C SER A 172 8.96 -10.81 14.60
N LEU A 173 9.19 -9.51 14.84
CA LEU A 173 8.18 -8.58 15.32
C LEU A 173 7.35 -8.04 14.14
N ALA A 174 6.47 -8.88 13.61
CA ALA A 174 5.75 -8.62 12.36
C ALA A 174 4.96 -7.30 12.37
N ASN A 175 4.27 -6.98 13.47
CA ASN A 175 3.49 -5.76 13.59
C ASN A 175 4.39 -4.51 13.63
N LEU A 176 5.52 -4.56 14.37
CA LEU A 176 6.48 -3.46 14.41
C LEU A 176 7.14 -3.26 13.04
N SER A 177 7.48 -4.34 12.35
CA SER A 177 8.02 -4.32 10.98
C SER A 177 7.05 -3.61 10.03
N TYR A 178 5.79 -4.04 10.00
CA TYR A 178 4.76 -3.46 9.15
C TYR A 178 4.55 -1.96 9.41
N VAL A 179 4.30 -1.58 10.66
CA VAL A 179 4.03 -0.17 11.03
C VAL A 179 5.23 0.73 10.76
N THR A 180 6.44 0.23 11.00
CA THR A 180 7.68 0.99 10.76
C THR A 180 7.91 1.19 9.26
N ALA A 181 7.75 0.13 8.46
CA ALA A 181 7.92 0.19 7.00
C ALA A 181 6.89 1.13 6.36
N GLU A 182 5.63 1.08 6.79
CA GLU A 182 4.59 1.96 6.26
C GLU A 182 4.87 3.43 6.57
N ARG A 183 5.31 3.74 7.81
CA ARG A 183 5.68 5.11 8.19
C ARG A 183 6.91 5.62 7.44
N LEU A 184 7.92 4.79 7.24
CA LEU A 184 9.12 5.12 6.46
C LEU A 184 8.77 5.39 5.01
N LYS A 185 7.94 4.54 4.38
CA LYS A 185 7.48 4.72 3.01
C LYS A 185 6.75 6.05 2.81
N ASN A 186 5.93 6.46 3.75
CA ASN A 186 5.19 7.72 3.69
C ASN A 186 6.12 8.94 3.83
N HIS A 187 7.25 8.78 4.53
CA HIS A 187 8.22 9.86 4.76
C HIS A 187 9.19 10.04 3.58
N ASP A 188 9.64 8.96 2.97
CA ASP A 188 10.73 8.96 1.98
C ASP A 188 10.29 8.36 0.64
N LYS A 189 9.11 8.51 0.16
CA LYS A 189 8.61 8.08 -1.17
C LYS A 189 9.34 6.89 -1.83
N GLY A 190 10.24 6.23 -1.09
CA GLY A 190 11.11 5.14 -1.52
C GLY A 190 10.36 3.80 -1.50
N ARG A 191 10.44 3.07 -2.61
CA ARG A 191 9.92 1.69 -2.71
C ARG A 191 10.74 0.68 -1.90
N GLU A 192 11.82 1.11 -1.30
CA GLU A 192 12.78 0.25 -0.61
C GLU A 192 12.20 -0.48 0.60
N TYR A 193 11.17 0.08 1.22
CA TYR A 193 10.52 -0.51 2.41
C TYR A 193 9.34 -1.44 2.08
N ASP A 194 8.97 -1.56 0.83
CA ASP A 194 7.82 -2.36 0.42
C ASP A 194 7.95 -3.85 0.80
N ALA A 195 9.16 -4.39 0.80
CA ALA A 195 9.42 -5.77 1.15
C ALA A 195 9.18 -6.08 2.65
N PHE A 196 9.24 -5.07 3.52
CA PHE A 196 9.03 -5.23 4.96
C PHE A 196 7.56 -5.15 5.38
N LEU A 197 6.69 -4.64 4.50
CA LEU A 197 5.25 -4.59 4.76
C LEU A 197 4.61 -5.98 4.78
N TYR A 198 5.25 -6.94 4.14
CA TYR A 198 4.76 -8.32 4.04
C TYR A 198 5.94 -9.27 4.24
N PRO A 199 6.35 -9.53 5.48
CA PRO A 199 7.40 -10.51 5.73
C PRO A 199 7.01 -11.84 5.09
N SER A 200 7.93 -12.42 4.31
CA SER A 200 7.75 -13.78 3.78
C SER A 200 7.61 -14.73 4.95
N PRO A 201 6.65 -15.63 4.97
CA PRO A 201 6.75 -16.79 5.83
C PRO A 201 8.00 -17.59 5.39
N ASP A 202 8.86 -17.88 6.34
CA ASP A 202 10.03 -18.75 6.16
C ASP A 202 9.61 -20.16 5.74
#